data_aa16a97e30dc78cacaf5e9d254c6fa03
#
_entry.id   aa16a97e30dc78cacaf5e9d254c6fa03
#
_cell.length_a   1.000
_cell.length_b   1.000
_cell.length_c   1.000
_cell.angle_alpha   90.00
_cell.angle_beta   90.00
_cell.angle_gamma   90.00
#
_symmetry.space_group_name_H-M   'P 1'
#
loop_
_entity.id
_entity.type
_entity.pdbx_description
1 polymer ?
#
loop_
_entity_poly.entity_id
_entity_poly.type
_entity_poly.pdbx_seq_one_letter_code
_entity_poly.pdbx_strand_id
1 'polypeptide(L)'
;MRLRGDVLKQIRRKRGLSQTALAEGICTQATISLMEKQNRLPKMDILTAICERLNIQPDRIVENEVSGVNDTFNQIIDALIDQEYDLAKQLISKISIKSLNSDFDKQRYYYLLGMVQISQDQIDDAIFNFELVLTQFATTSANIYLAMTTAGMALAYLKRDDHDRAVRLTDRAVKLIDNKKLIGSLHQWASINCKIA
;
A
#
# COMPACT_ATOMS: atom_id res chain seq x y z
N MET A 1 12.51 -5.53 -1.32
CA MET A 1 13.08 -5.09 -2.62
C MET A 1 13.66 -6.28 -3.34
N ARG A 2 13.20 -6.59 -4.53
CA ARG A 2 13.68 -7.68 -5.38
C ARG A 2 14.15 -7.12 -6.72
N LEU A 3 15.30 -7.57 -7.22
CA LEU A 3 15.76 -7.17 -8.54
C LEU A 3 15.04 -7.97 -9.62
N ARG A 4 14.62 -7.33 -10.71
CA ARG A 4 14.09 -7.96 -11.93
C ARG A 4 15.25 -8.19 -12.90
N GLY A 5 16.03 -9.25 -12.66
CA GLY A 5 17.23 -9.55 -13.43
C GLY A 5 16.97 -9.86 -14.92
N ASP A 6 15.80 -10.43 -15.23
CA ASP A 6 15.33 -10.64 -16.59
C ASP A 6 15.15 -9.31 -17.36
N VAL A 7 14.55 -8.31 -16.69
CA VAL A 7 14.36 -6.96 -17.26
C VAL A 7 15.71 -6.24 -17.43
N LEU A 8 16.58 -6.32 -16.41
CA LEU A 8 17.94 -5.78 -16.50
C LEU A 8 18.67 -6.35 -17.74
N LYS A 9 18.61 -7.68 -17.91
CA LYS A 9 19.23 -8.37 -19.06
C LYS A 9 18.64 -7.92 -20.40
N GLN A 10 17.32 -7.74 -20.48
CA GLN A 10 16.65 -7.25 -21.68
C GLN A 10 17.10 -5.83 -22.04
N ILE A 11 17.14 -4.92 -21.06
CA ILE A 11 17.53 -3.52 -21.26
C ILE A 11 19.01 -3.46 -21.69
N ARG A 12 19.90 -4.18 -21.00
CA ARG A 12 21.32 -4.25 -21.35
C ARG A 12 21.52 -4.70 -22.79
N ARG A 13 20.83 -5.79 -23.20
CA ARG A 13 20.91 -6.30 -24.58
C ARG A 13 20.38 -5.32 -25.60
N LYS A 14 19.27 -4.64 -25.34
CA LYS A 14 18.75 -3.57 -26.21
C LYS A 14 19.74 -2.42 -26.39
N ARG A 15 20.61 -2.18 -25.39
CA ARG A 15 21.68 -1.18 -25.46
C ARG A 15 22.97 -1.72 -26.12
N GLY A 16 22.98 -2.97 -26.59
CA GLY A 16 24.13 -3.59 -27.22
C GLY A 16 25.31 -3.90 -26.26
N LEU A 17 25.10 -3.85 -24.94
CA LEU A 17 26.15 -4.03 -23.96
C LEU A 17 26.33 -5.50 -23.58
N SER A 18 27.64 -5.95 -23.47
CA SER A 18 27.98 -7.19 -22.80
C SER A 18 27.86 -7.02 -21.27
N GLN A 19 27.83 -8.12 -20.50
CA GLN A 19 27.89 -8.04 -19.04
C GLN A 19 29.19 -7.38 -18.56
N THR A 20 30.29 -7.62 -19.24
CA THR A 20 31.58 -7.00 -18.93
C THR A 20 31.55 -5.50 -19.20
N ALA A 21 31.02 -5.08 -20.34
CA ALA A 21 30.89 -3.66 -20.67
C ALA A 21 29.94 -2.91 -19.72
N LEU A 22 28.85 -3.55 -19.24
CA LEU A 22 27.99 -2.96 -18.24
C LEU A 22 28.67 -2.84 -16.87
N ALA A 23 29.54 -3.78 -16.52
CA ALA A 23 30.20 -3.81 -15.22
C ALA A 23 31.43 -2.86 -15.15
N GLU A 24 32.02 -2.50 -16.27
CA GLU A 24 33.29 -1.75 -16.37
C GLU A 24 33.30 -0.48 -15.52
N GLY A 25 34.27 -0.33 -14.62
CA GLY A 25 34.36 0.82 -13.71
C GLY A 25 33.28 0.92 -12.61
N ILE A 26 32.34 -0.04 -12.53
CA ILE A 26 31.28 -0.06 -11.51
C ILE A 26 31.45 -1.26 -10.58
N CYS A 27 31.56 -2.46 -11.16
CA CYS A 27 31.59 -3.71 -10.39
C CYS A 27 32.26 -4.82 -11.23
N THR A 28 32.21 -6.08 -10.76
CA THR A 28 32.66 -7.22 -11.53
C THR A 28 31.58 -7.74 -12.49
N GLN A 29 32.01 -8.37 -13.62
CA GLN A 29 31.08 -9.07 -14.51
C GLN A 29 30.26 -10.14 -13.76
N ALA A 30 30.85 -10.80 -12.76
CA ALA A 30 30.18 -11.77 -11.92
C ALA A 30 28.99 -11.13 -11.14
N THR A 31 29.15 -9.90 -10.70
CA THR A 31 28.05 -9.14 -10.05
C THR A 31 26.87 -8.98 -11.00
N ILE A 32 27.11 -8.55 -12.25
CA ILE A 32 26.06 -8.41 -13.26
C ILE A 32 25.39 -9.77 -13.55
N SER A 33 26.20 -10.84 -13.64
CA SER A 33 25.67 -12.19 -13.86
C SER A 33 24.76 -12.65 -12.72
N LEU A 34 25.12 -12.38 -11.47
CA LEU A 34 24.29 -12.70 -10.29
C LEU A 34 23.00 -11.86 -10.26
N MET A 35 23.09 -10.60 -10.62
CA MET A 35 21.92 -9.73 -10.77
C MET A 35 20.93 -10.28 -11.80
N GLU A 36 21.42 -10.67 -12.98
CA GLU A 36 20.58 -11.14 -14.09
C GLU A 36 20.03 -12.56 -13.89
N LYS A 37 20.80 -13.47 -13.25
CA LYS A 37 20.41 -14.88 -13.12
C LYS A 37 19.70 -15.20 -11.81
N GLN A 38 20.09 -14.53 -10.72
CA GLN A 38 19.62 -14.84 -9.37
C GLN A 38 18.78 -13.71 -8.75
N ASN A 39 18.49 -12.64 -9.51
CA ASN A 39 17.77 -11.47 -9.03
C ASN A 39 18.41 -10.87 -7.76
N ARG A 40 19.72 -11.02 -7.60
CA ARG A 40 20.44 -10.55 -6.42
C ARG A 40 20.59 -9.04 -6.48
N LEU A 41 20.05 -8.34 -5.49
CA LEU A 41 20.17 -6.90 -5.36
C LEU A 41 21.62 -6.54 -4.93
N PRO A 42 22.34 -5.69 -5.69
CA PRO A 42 23.66 -5.21 -5.30
C PRO A 42 23.56 -4.12 -4.24
N LYS A 43 24.71 -3.58 -3.80
CA LYS A 43 24.73 -2.35 -3.00
C LYS A 43 24.12 -1.19 -3.79
N MET A 44 23.56 -0.21 -3.08
CA MET A 44 22.80 0.88 -3.70
C MET A 44 23.65 1.76 -4.64
N ASP A 45 24.90 2.00 -4.30
CA ASP A 45 25.88 2.70 -5.14
C ASP A 45 26.08 2.01 -6.51
N ILE A 46 26.23 0.69 -6.50
CA ILE A 46 26.37 -0.12 -7.71
C ILE A 46 25.08 -0.09 -8.52
N LEU A 47 23.92 -0.22 -7.86
CA LEU A 47 22.62 -0.18 -8.52
C LEU A 47 22.39 1.15 -9.23
N THR A 48 22.69 2.26 -8.56
CA THR A 48 22.54 3.62 -9.11
C THR A 48 23.44 3.81 -10.32
N ALA A 49 24.73 3.44 -10.23
CA ALA A 49 25.68 3.57 -11.35
C ALA A 49 25.28 2.70 -12.56
N ILE A 50 24.73 1.49 -12.35
CA ILE A 50 24.20 0.65 -13.42
C ILE A 50 22.97 1.31 -14.09
N CYS A 51 22.05 1.86 -13.30
CA CYS A 51 20.88 2.55 -13.81
C CYS A 51 21.25 3.79 -14.63
N GLU A 52 22.21 4.58 -14.16
CA GLU A 52 22.76 5.72 -14.91
C GLU A 52 23.38 5.30 -16.24
N ARG A 53 24.22 4.25 -16.26
CA ARG A 53 24.83 3.73 -17.48
C ARG A 53 23.81 3.22 -18.49
N LEU A 54 22.72 2.65 -18.01
CA LEU A 54 21.62 2.18 -18.84
C LEU A 54 20.60 3.29 -19.15
N ASN A 55 20.77 4.50 -18.59
CA ASN A 55 19.82 5.62 -18.68
C ASN A 55 18.38 5.19 -18.36
N ILE A 56 18.20 4.59 -17.18
CA ILE A 56 16.90 4.15 -16.65
C ILE A 56 16.77 4.56 -15.18
N GLN A 57 15.52 4.66 -14.71
CA GLN A 57 15.26 4.79 -13.28
C GLN A 57 15.31 3.42 -12.58
N PRO A 58 15.73 3.36 -11.29
CA PRO A 58 15.84 2.10 -10.54
C PRO A 58 14.54 1.30 -10.47
N ASP A 59 13.38 1.96 -10.45
CA ASP A 59 12.04 1.36 -10.41
C ASP A 59 11.74 0.44 -11.60
N ARG A 60 12.43 0.62 -12.72
CA ARG A 60 12.30 -0.26 -13.87
C ARG A 60 12.89 -1.65 -13.67
N ILE A 61 13.90 -1.79 -12.81
CA ILE A 61 14.62 -3.06 -12.57
C ILE A 61 14.55 -3.53 -11.13
N VAL A 62 14.05 -2.71 -10.22
CA VAL A 62 13.84 -3.07 -8.82
C VAL A 62 12.34 -3.09 -8.54
N GLU A 63 11.86 -4.27 -8.19
CA GLU A 63 10.50 -4.44 -7.70
C GLU A 63 10.53 -4.26 -6.18
N ASN A 64 9.92 -3.18 -5.73
CA ASN A 64 9.59 -3.09 -4.32
C ASN A 64 8.44 -4.06 -4.07
N GLU A 65 8.60 -5.04 -3.20
CA GLU A 65 7.45 -5.82 -2.70
C GLU A 65 6.38 -4.90 -2.12
N VAL A 66 6.80 -3.74 -1.65
CA VAL A 66 5.94 -2.62 -1.23
C VAL A 66 5.13 -2.02 -2.41
N SER A 67 5.65 -2.00 -3.66
CA SER A 67 4.86 -1.48 -4.80
C SER A 67 3.71 -2.41 -5.16
N GLY A 68 3.92 -3.73 -5.18
CA GLY A 68 2.84 -4.70 -5.47
C GLY A 68 1.71 -4.65 -4.44
N VAL A 69 2.03 -4.50 -3.15
CA VAL A 69 1.02 -4.36 -2.08
C VAL A 69 0.33 -3.00 -2.19
N ASN A 70 1.06 -1.91 -2.45
CA ASN A 70 0.48 -0.59 -2.63
C ASN A 70 -0.46 -0.53 -3.84
N ASP A 71 -0.09 -1.17 -4.94
CA ASP A 71 -0.94 -1.24 -6.14
C ASP A 71 -2.22 -2.03 -5.84
N THR A 72 -2.12 -3.14 -5.10
CA THR A 72 -3.29 -3.90 -4.65
C THR A 72 -4.18 -3.06 -3.74
N PHE A 73 -3.61 -2.32 -2.78
CA PHE A 73 -4.40 -1.41 -1.94
C PHE A 73 -5.12 -0.33 -2.75
N ASN A 74 -4.47 0.25 -3.75
CA ASN A 74 -5.10 1.23 -4.63
C ASN A 74 -6.25 0.61 -5.43
N GLN A 75 -6.06 -0.60 -5.98
CA GLN A 75 -7.13 -1.33 -6.68
C GLN A 75 -8.32 -1.64 -5.76
N ILE A 76 -8.08 -1.96 -4.47
CA ILE A 76 -9.17 -2.15 -3.50
C ILE A 76 -9.93 -0.84 -3.27
N ILE A 77 -9.21 0.27 -3.16
CA ILE A 77 -9.81 1.60 -3.00
C ILE A 77 -10.67 1.94 -4.23
N ASP A 78 -10.15 1.75 -5.43
CA ASP A 78 -10.87 2.00 -6.67
C ASP A 78 -12.13 1.12 -6.76
N ALA A 79 -12.02 -0.18 -6.46
CA ALA A 79 -13.13 -1.11 -6.44
C ALA A 79 -14.22 -0.71 -5.40
N LEU A 80 -13.83 -0.23 -4.21
CA LEU A 80 -14.79 0.29 -3.22
C LEU A 80 -15.48 1.57 -3.71
N ILE A 81 -14.75 2.47 -4.38
CA ILE A 81 -15.30 3.70 -4.96
C ILE A 81 -16.29 3.37 -6.08
N ASP A 82 -15.97 2.38 -6.92
CA ASP A 82 -16.81 1.97 -8.04
C ASP A 82 -17.92 0.98 -7.64
N GLN A 83 -18.03 0.66 -6.34
CA GLN A 83 -19.00 -0.27 -5.76
C GLN A 83 -18.85 -1.72 -6.27
N GLU A 84 -17.67 -2.08 -6.75
CA GLU A 84 -17.30 -3.44 -7.15
C GLU A 84 -16.89 -4.28 -5.93
N TYR A 85 -17.81 -4.48 -5.00
CA TYR A 85 -17.54 -5.06 -3.67
C TYR A 85 -16.97 -6.47 -3.71
N ASP A 86 -17.39 -7.29 -4.68
CA ASP A 86 -16.85 -8.64 -4.85
C ASP A 86 -15.39 -8.61 -5.33
N LEU A 87 -15.04 -7.66 -6.18
CA LEU A 87 -13.66 -7.43 -6.59
C LEU A 87 -12.81 -6.95 -5.41
N ALA A 88 -13.31 -5.98 -4.64
CA ALA A 88 -12.62 -5.50 -3.44
C ALA A 88 -12.34 -6.64 -2.45
N LYS A 89 -13.33 -7.55 -2.23
CA LYS A 89 -13.19 -8.75 -1.41
C LYS A 89 -12.11 -9.70 -1.93
N GLN A 90 -12.12 -9.98 -3.23
CA GLN A 90 -11.10 -10.84 -3.85
C GLN A 90 -9.69 -10.26 -3.73
N LEU A 91 -9.55 -8.94 -3.92
CA LEU A 91 -8.27 -8.27 -3.84
C LEU A 91 -7.72 -8.25 -2.40
N ILE A 92 -8.55 -7.92 -1.39
CA ILE A 92 -8.10 -7.88 0.00
C ILE A 92 -7.67 -9.27 0.50
N SER A 93 -8.32 -10.35 0.03
CA SER A 93 -7.98 -11.72 0.40
C SER A 93 -6.61 -12.18 -0.13
N LYS A 94 -6.07 -11.52 -1.16
CA LYS A 94 -4.73 -11.81 -1.71
C LYS A 94 -3.61 -11.21 -0.87
N ILE A 95 -3.90 -10.27 0.01
CA ILE A 95 -2.90 -9.63 0.86
C ILE A 95 -2.60 -10.51 2.07
N SER A 96 -1.36 -10.95 2.21
CA SER A 96 -0.91 -11.64 3.41
C SER A 96 -0.50 -10.63 4.48
N ILE A 97 -1.15 -10.65 5.65
CA ILE A 97 -0.80 -9.77 6.78
C ILE A 97 0.66 -9.94 7.21
N LYS A 98 1.19 -11.16 7.10
CA LYS A 98 2.59 -11.47 7.45
C LYS A 98 3.60 -10.77 6.54
N SER A 99 3.20 -10.36 5.35
CA SER A 99 4.05 -9.61 4.41
C SER A 99 4.03 -8.10 4.66
N LEU A 100 3.14 -7.60 5.52
CA LEU A 100 3.04 -6.18 5.87
C LEU A 100 4.05 -5.83 6.96
N ASN A 101 5.12 -5.14 6.57
CA ASN A 101 6.25 -4.86 7.44
C ASN A 101 6.09 -3.59 8.29
N SER A 102 5.18 -2.69 7.92
CA SER A 102 4.94 -1.44 8.64
C SER A 102 3.58 -1.42 9.33
N ASP A 103 3.49 -0.74 10.46
CA ASP A 103 2.21 -0.51 11.14
C ASP A 103 1.27 0.34 10.28
N PHE A 104 1.82 1.23 9.43
CA PHE A 104 1.04 2.00 8.47
C PHE A 104 0.33 1.10 7.45
N ASP A 105 1.02 0.08 6.90
CA ASP A 105 0.41 -0.87 5.97
C ASP A 105 -0.64 -1.75 6.65
N LYS A 106 -0.41 -2.11 7.92
CA LYS A 106 -1.40 -2.86 8.72
C LYS A 106 -2.63 -2.00 9.02
N GLN A 107 -2.47 -0.72 9.37
CA GLN A 107 -3.59 0.21 9.52
C GLN A 107 -4.42 0.30 8.24
N ARG A 108 -3.74 0.46 7.10
CA ARG A 108 -4.38 0.51 5.78
C ARG A 108 -5.15 -0.77 5.48
N TYR A 109 -4.53 -1.92 5.72
CA TYR A 109 -5.15 -3.22 5.51
C TYR A 109 -6.43 -3.40 6.33
N TYR A 110 -6.35 -3.20 7.65
CA TYR A 110 -7.50 -3.40 8.53
C TYR A 110 -8.61 -2.38 8.30
N TYR A 111 -8.25 -1.14 7.94
CA TYR A 111 -9.24 -0.15 7.51
C TYR A 111 -9.98 -0.61 6.24
N LEU A 112 -9.27 -1.01 5.20
CA LEU A 112 -9.88 -1.46 3.95
C LEU A 112 -10.67 -2.76 4.13
N LEU A 113 -10.19 -3.69 4.95
CA LEU A 113 -10.92 -4.91 5.31
C LEU A 113 -12.25 -4.57 5.99
N GLY A 114 -12.25 -3.66 6.95
CA GLY A 114 -13.46 -3.20 7.60
C GLY A 114 -14.44 -2.53 6.63
N MET A 115 -13.96 -1.72 5.68
CA MET A 115 -14.80 -1.11 4.64
C MET A 115 -15.42 -2.15 3.71
N VAL A 116 -14.66 -3.16 3.29
CA VAL A 116 -15.18 -4.30 2.52
C VAL A 116 -16.24 -5.07 3.31
N GLN A 117 -16.03 -5.27 4.60
CA GLN A 117 -16.99 -5.97 5.47
C GLN A 117 -18.29 -5.17 5.64
N ILE A 118 -18.20 -3.83 5.77
CA ILE A 118 -19.40 -2.97 5.78
C ILE A 118 -20.22 -3.14 4.50
N SER A 119 -19.57 -3.20 3.35
CA SER A 119 -20.26 -3.38 2.05
C SER A 119 -20.94 -4.75 1.93
N GLN A 120 -20.55 -5.70 2.76
CA GLN A 120 -21.12 -7.07 2.82
C GLN A 120 -22.06 -7.29 4.02
N ASP A 121 -22.41 -6.22 4.72
CA ASP A 121 -23.27 -6.25 5.93
C ASP A 121 -22.67 -7.05 7.11
N GLN A 122 -21.35 -7.23 7.11
CA GLN A 122 -20.57 -7.89 8.17
C GLN A 122 -20.13 -6.84 9.21
N ILE A 123 -21.08 -6.20 9.86
CA ILE A 123 -20.84 -4.99 10.65
C ILE A 123 -19.99 -5.26 11.89
N ASP A 124 -20.20 -6.37 12.60
CA ASP A 124 -19.44 -6.70 13.81
C ASP A 124 -17.96 -6.99 13.50
N ASP A 125 -17.68 -7.69 12.38
CA ASP A 125 -16.33 -7.94 11.93
C ASP A 125 -15.64 -6.64 11.52
N ALA A 126 -16.36 -5.73 10.87
CA ALA A 126 -15.84 -4.41 10.51
C ALA A 126 -15.46 -3.60 11.76
N ILE A 127 -16.33 -3.56 12.77
CA ILE A 127 -16.05 -2.88 14.05
C ILE A 127 -14.81 -3.45 14.70
N PHE A 128 -14.69 -4.78 14.77
CA PHE A 128 -13.51 -5.45 15.31
C PHE A 128 -12.21 -5.02 14.60
N ASN A 129 -12.21 -5.01 13.27
CA ASN A 129 -11.04 -4.61 12.49
C ASN A 129 -10.70 -3.11 12.66
N PHE A 130 -11.70 -2.25 12.76
CA PHE A 130 -11.48 -0.83 13.08
C PHE A 130 -10.92 -0.63 14.49
N GLU A 131 -11.36 -1.41 15.47
CA GLU A 131 -10.81 -1.38 16.83
C GLU A 131 -9.33 -1.78 16.84
N LEU A 132 -8.92 -2.77 16.04
CA LEU A 132 -7.50 -3.13 15.90
C LEU A 132 -6.66 -1.93 15.43
N VAL A 133 -7.15 -1.17 14.45
CA VAL A 133 -6.45 0.04 13.99
C VAL A 133 -6.33 1.07 15.11
N LEU A 134 -7.41 1.32 15.84
CA LEU A 134 -7.46 2.39 16.85
C LEU A 134 -6.72 2.05 18.13
N THR A 135 -6.51 0.76 18.43
CA THR A 135 -5.91 0.30 19.70
C THR A 135 -4.50 -0.24 19.54
N GLN A 136 -4.24 -1.08 18.54
CA GLN A 136 -2.96 -1.77 18.40
C GLN A 136 -1.98 -1.06 17.45
N PHE A 137 -2.50 -0.38 16.45
CA PHE A 137 -1.67 0.28 15.43
C PHE A 137 -1.73 1.80 15.48
N ALA A 138 -2.43 2.38 16.47
CA ALA A 138 -2.43 3.81 16.70
C ALA A 138 -1.02 4.25 17.13
N THR A 139 -0.25 4.80 16.20
CA THR A 139 1.02 5.44 16.48
C THR A 139 0.81 6.80 17.14
N THR A 140 1.82 7.32 17.83
CA THR A 140 1.80 8.65 18.48
C THR A 140 1.61 9.81 17.49
N SER A 141 1.78 9.57 16.19
CA SER A 141 1.54 10.56 15.14
C SER A 141 0.16 10.39 14.54
N ALA A 142 -0.66 11.45 14.56
CA ALA A 142 -1.92 11.49 13.83
C ALA A 142 -1.66 11.22 12.33
N ASN A 143 -2.30 10.19 11.79
CA ASN A 143 -2.24 9.87 10.38
C ASN A 143 -3.65 9.76 9.80
N ILE A 144 -3.76 9.80 8.48
CA ILE A 144 -5.04 9.80 7.77
C ILE A 144 -5.88 8.55 8.11
N TYR A 145 -5.25 7.37 8.27
CA TYR A 145 -5.98 6.13 8.55
C TYR A 145 -6.64 6.11 9.93
N LEU A 146 -6.11 6.85 10.89
CA LEU A 146 -6.77 7.01 12.19
C LEU A 146 -8.11 7.75 12.05
N ALA A 147 -8.12 8.84 11.27
CA ALA A 147 -9.33 9.60 10.98
C ALA A 147 -10.32 8.79 10.13
N MET A 148 -9.83 8.15 9.07
CA MET A 148 -10.64 7.31 8.16
C MET A 148 -11.27 6.13 8.90
N THR A 149 -10.51 5.44 9.76
CA THR A 149 -11.01 4.32 10.57
C THR A 149 -12.07 4.80 11.58
N THR A 150 -11.86 5.97 12.19
CA THR A 150 -12.87 6.54 13.11
C THR A 150 -14.16 6.87 12.36
N ALA A 151 -14.10 7.39 11.14
CA ALA A 151 -15.26 7.63 10.30
C ALA A 151 -15.92 6.31 9.82
N GLY A 152 -15.12 5.30 9.43
CA GLY A 152 -15.63 3.97 9.08
C GLY A 152 -16.36 3.30 10.25
N MET A 153 -15.83 3.46 11.47
CA MET A 153 -16.49 2.98 12.68
C MET A 153 -17.82 3.73 12.95
N ALA A 154 -17.89 5.04 12.68
CA ALA A 154 -19.15 5.79 12.76
C ALA A 154 -20.20 5.22 11.79
N LEU A 155 -19.78 4.93 10.55
CA LEU A 155 -20.64 4.31 9.55
C LEU A 155 -21.13 2.90 9.99
N ALA A 156 -20.26 2.09 10.58
CA ALA A 156 -20.63 0.78 11.11
C ALA A 156 -21.70 0.88 12.21
N TYR A 157 -21.54 1.81 13.15
CA TYR A 157 -22.54 2.04 14.20
C TYR A 157 -23.85 2.63 13.64
N LEU A 158 -23.79 3.48 12.61
CA LEU A 158 -24.97 3.96 11.92
C LEU A 158 -25.78 2.80 11.31
N LYS A 159 -25.09 1.85 10.66
CA LYS A 159 -25.74 0.63 10.12
C LYS A 159 -26.29 -0.32 11.20
N ARG A 160 -25.81 -0.22 12.43
CA ARG A 160 -26.36 -0.91 13.60
C ARG A 160 -27.48 -0.16 14.29
N ASP A 161 -27.93 0.97 13.75
CA ASP A 161 -28.94 1.85 14.35
C ASP A 161 -28.51 2.49 15.68
N ASP A 162 -27.19 2.53 15.98
CA ASP A 162 -26.60 3.20 17.15
C ASP A 162 -26.19 4.63 16.78
N HIS A 163 -27.19 5.49 16.62
CA HIS A 163 -27.00 6.88 16.19
C HIS A 163 -26.14 7.69 17.18
N ASP A 164 -26.26 7.45 18.47
CA ASP A 164 -25.50 8.19 19.48
C ASP A 164 -23.98 7.94 19.37
N ARG A 165 -23.58 6.70 19.14
CA ARG A 165 -22.18 6.36 18.91
C ARG A 165 -21.70 6.88 17.56
N ALA A 166 -22.51 6.76 16.52
CA ALA A 166 -22.18 7.26 15.19
C ALA A 166 -21.87 8.76 15.22
N VAL A 167 -22.72 9.58 15.86
CA VAL A 167 -22.50 11.03 16.00
C VAL A 167 -21.20 11.34 16.74
N ARG A 168 -20.96 10.72 17.92
CA ARG A 168 -19.73 10.95 18.68
C ARG A 168 -18.46 10.58 17.90
N LEU A 169 -18.50 9.50 17.12
CA LEU A 169 -17.37 9.07 16.30
C LEU A 169 -17.15 9.98 15.09
N THR A 170 -18.23 10.49 14.48
CA THR A 170 -18.14 11.48 13.40
C THR A 170 -17.47 12.76 13.90
N ASP A 171 -17.88 13.30 15.04
CA ASP A 171 -17.25 14.48 15.64
C ASP A 171 -15.76 14.25 15.95
N ARG A 172 -15.43 13.04 16.41
CA ARG A 172 -14.03 12.67 16.66
C ARG A 172 -13.23 12.59 15.35
N ALA A 173 -13.78 12.01 14.29
CA ALA A 173 -13.13 11.90 12.99
C ALA A 173 -12.85 13.28 12.40
N VAL A 174 -13.79 14.21 12.46
CA VAL A 174 -13.63 15.61 12.03
C VAL A 174 -12.49 16.28 12.78
N LYS A 175 -12.44 16.18 14.11
CA LYS A 175 -11.35 16.74 14.92
C LYS A 175 -9.98 16.16 14.58
N LEU A 176 -9.91 14.89 14.15
CA LEU A 176 -8.67 14.27 13.70
C LEU A 176 -8.22 14.83 12.34
N ILE A 177 -9.15 15.15 11.43
CA ILE A 177 -8.88 15.74 10.11
C ILE A 177 -8.40 17.18 10.22
N ASP A 178 -8.98 17.98 11.12
CA ASP A 178 -8.59 19.38 11.33
C ASP A 178 -7.17 19.55 11.87
N ASN A 179 -6.54 18.47 12.26
CA ASN A 179 -5.13 18.49 12.65
C ASN A 179 -4.25 18.68 11.40
N LYS A 180 -3.67 19.88 11.22
CA LYS A 180 -2.85 20.31 10.06
C LYS A 180 -1.63 19.42 9.74
N LYS A 181 -1.36 18.36 10.53
CA LYS A 181 -0.28 17.40 10.33
C LYS A 181 -0.72 16.14 9.55
N LEU A 182 -1.97 16.06 9.08
CA LEU A 182 -2.44 14.92 8.32
C LEU A 182 -1.81 14.88 6.93
N ILE A 183 -0.94 13.90 6.71
CA ILE A 183 -0.34 13.60 5.40
C ILE A 183 -1.16 12.44 4.81
N GLY A 184 -1.88 12.70 3.72
CA GLY A 184 -2.63 11.66 3.02
C GLY A 184 -3.63 12.22 2.01
N SER A 185 -4.18 11.35 1.17
CA SER A 185 -5.13 11.74 0.14
C SER A 185 -6.55 11.86 0.72
N LEU A 186 -6.91 13.03 1.24
CA LEU A 186 -8.26 13.33 1.70
C LEU A 186 -9.33 13.12 0.61
N HIS A 187 -8.95 13.28 -0.66
CA HIS A 187 -9.86 13.08 -1.79
C HIS A 187 -10.34 11.63 -1.91
N GLN A 188 -9.42 10.65 -1.79
CA GLN A 188 -9.79 9.23 -1.83
C GLN A 188 -10.70 8.86 -0.65
N TRP A 189 -10.39 9.38 0.54
CA TRP A 189 -11.20 9.17 1.72
C TRP A 189 -12.64 9.67 1.55
N ALA A 190 -12.82 10.90 1.10
CA ALA A 190 -14.15 11.49 0.86
C ALA A 190 -14.95 10.66 -0.14
N SER A 191 -14.32 10.20 -1.23
CA SER A 191 -14.96 9.37 -2.26
C SER A 191 -15.45 8.03 -1.73
N ILE A 192 -14.64 7.34 -0.91
CA ILE A 192 -15.03 6.04 -0.33
C ILE A 192 -16.22 6.20 0.62
N ASN A 193 -16.14 7.13 1.57
CA ASN A 193 -17.19 7.26 2.60
C ASN A 193 -18.50 7.80 2.03
N CYS A 194 -18.48 8.71 1.05
CA CYS A 194 -19.69 9.20 0.40
C CYS A 194 -20.41 8.17 -0.47
N LYS A 195 -19.72 7.15 -0.99
CA LYS A 195 -20.34 6.11 -1.83
C LYS A 195 -20.86 4.90 -1.04
N ILE A 196 -20.37 4.67 0.17
CA ILE A 196 -20.77 3.53 1.01
C ILE A 196 -21.86 3.92 2.02
N ALA A 197 -22.00 5.21 2.33
CA ALA A 197 -23.07 5.75 3.18
C ALA A 197 -24.41 5.85 2.44
#